data_071257cc90852ab7a9e88b7529fded69
#
_entry.id   071257cc90852ab7a9e88b7529fded69
#
_cell.length_a   1.000
_cell.length_b   1.000
_cell.length_c   1.000
_cell.angle_alpha   90.00
_cell.angle_beta   90.00
_cell.angle_gamma   90.00
#
_symmetry.space_group_name_H-M   'P 1'
#
loop_
_entity.id
_entity.type
_entity.pdbx_description
1 polymer ?
#
loop_
_entity_poly.entity_id
_entity_poly.type
_entity_poly.pdbx_seq_one_letter_code
_entity_poly.pdbx_strand_id
1 'polypeptide(L)'
;MNTEIPPATDLPDAGERWVTFFALLLPAVIAFHPLANNDLPMHLAIGDWIIEHGEVPTTDPFSANGHGGTWIAHEWLAALLFASVYKIAGASGLVALAVALAALLGALQDKIAR
;
A
#
# COMPACT_ATOMS: atom_id res chain seq x y z
N MET A 1 1.41 3.78 -58.24
CA MET A 1 2.44 3.88 -57.19
C MET A 1 1.71 4.33 -55.94
N ASN A 2 1.21 3.33 -55.13
CA ASN A 2 0.50 3.59 -53.90
C ASN A 2 1.55 3.91 -52.82
N THR A 3 1.64 5.20 -52.44
CA THR A 3 2.37 5.58 -51.24
C THR A 3 1.49 5.24 -50.02
N GLU A 4 1.68 4.04 -49.44
CA GLU A 4 1.14 3.76 -48.12
C GLU A 4 1.83 4.69 -47.13
N ILE A 5 1.04 5.60 -46.56
CA ILE A 5 1.47 6.43 -45.43
C ILE A 5 1.62 5.47 -44.27
N PRO A 6 2.84 5.31 -43.69
CA PRO A 6 2.98 4.47 -42.53
C PRO A 6 2.04 4.98 -41.42
N PRO A 7 1.42 4.06 -40.64
CA PRO A 7 0.58 4.47 -39.53
C PRO A 7 1.39 5.36 -38.61
N ALA A 8 0.79 6.52 -38.24
CA ALA A 8 1.36 7.38 -37.24
C ALA A 8 1.66 6.51 -36.01
N THR A 9 2.92 6.44 -35.61
CA THR A 9 3.28 5.83 -34.34
C THR A 9 2.58 6.62 -33.27
N ASP A 10 1.56 6.04 -32.63
CA ASP A 10 0.82 6.62 -31.51
C ASP A 10 1.75 6.82 -30.31
N LEU A 11 2.64 7.79 -30.42
CA LEU A 11 3.36 8.28 -29.25
C LEU A 11 2.32 9.05 -28.42
N PRO A 12 2.22 8.73 -27.12
CA PRO A 12 1.27 9.42 -26.26
C PRO A 12 1.48 10.92 -26.36
N ASP A 13 0.39 11.65 -26.56
CA ASP A 13 0.39 13.11 -26.61
C ASP A 13 1.08 13.68 -25.35
N ALA A 14 1.71 14.85 -25.51
CA ALA A 14 2.38 15.51 -24.40
C ALA A 14 1.43 15.69 -23.19
N GLY A 15 0.15 15.96 -23.44
CA GLY A 15 -0.89 16.02 -22.40
C GLY A 15 -1.07 14.70 -21.65
N GLU A 16 -1.16 13.58 -22.35
CA GLU A 16 -1.29 12.25 -21.73
C GLU A 16 -0.09 11.89 -20.88
N ARG A 17 1.11 12.25 -21.31
CA ARG A 17 2.35 12.01 -20.54
C ARG A 17 2.34 12.79 -19.23
N TRP A 18 1.88 14.03 -19.22
CA TRP A 18 1.77 14.83 -18.00
C TRP A 18 0.69 14.29 -17.07
N VAL A 19 -0.47 13.89 -17.61
CA VAL A 19 -1.53 13.25 -16.80
C VAL A 19 -1.01 11.98 -16.14
N THR A 20 -0.34 11.10 -16.88
CA THR A 20 0.26 9.89 -16.33
C THR A 20 1.31 10.22 -15.27
N PHE A 21 2.18 11.20 -15.53
CA PHE A 21 3.19 11.64 -14.59
C PHE A 21 2.57 12.11 -13.26
N PHE A 22 1.56 12.97 -13.31
CA PHE A 22 0.88 13.45 -12.10
C PHE A 22 0.03 12.37 -11.42
N ALA A 23 -0.58 11.46 -12.18
CA ALA A 23 -1.32 10.33 -11.62
C ALA A 23 -0.42 9.37 -10.82
N LEU A 24 0.85 9.26 -11.17
CA LEU A 24 1.83 8.47 -10.43
C LEU A 24 2.49 9.27 -9.30
N LEU A 25 2.83 10.53 -9.55
CA LEU A 25 3.56 11.37 -8.61
C LEU A 25 2.71 11.79 -7.42
N LEU A 26 1.46 12.21 -7.65
CA LEU A 26 0.61 12.76 -6.60
C LEU A 26 0.30 11.74 -5.50
N PRO A 27 -0.11 10.49 -5.79
CA PRO A 27 -0.28 9.47 -4.76
C PRO A 27 1.01 9.16 -4.01
N ALA A 28 2.16 9.13 -4.70
CA ALA A 28 3.46 8.89 -4.08
C ALA A 28 3.86 10.02 -3.12
N VAL A 29 3.61 11.28 -3.50
CA VAL A 29 3.87 12.45 -2.63
C VAL A 29 2.93 12.44 -1.41
N ILE A 30 1.65 12.11 -1.61
CA ILE A 30 0.69 12.00 -0.50
C ILE A 30 1.08 10.86 0.44
N ALA A 31 1.53 9.72 -0.09
CA ALA A 31 1.99 8.58 0.70
C ALA A 31 3.29 8.87 1.48
N PHE A 32 4.06 9.87 1.09
CA PHE A 32 5.26 10.33 1.80
C PHE A 32 4.92 11.21 3.01
N HIS A 33 3.72 11.06 3.57
CA HIS A 33 3.29 11.75 4.78
C HIS A 33 3.89 11.08 6.02
N PRO A 34 4.20 11.82 7.11
CA PRO A 34 4.60 11.21 8.38
C PRO A 34 3.60 10.14 8.82
N LEU A 35 4.11 8.98 9.25
CA LEU A 35 3.31 7.87 9.76
C LEU A 35 2.67 8.19 11.13
N ALA A 36 2.04 9.35 11.23
CA ALA A 36 1.36 9.83 12.44
C ALA A 36 -0.08 9.29 12.52
N ASN A 37 -0.26 8.00 12.22
CA ASN A 37 -1.54 7.33 12.36
C ASN A 37 -1.59 6.62 13.72
N ASN A 38 -2.62 6.90 14.52
CA ASN A 38 -2.81 6.27 15.83
C ASN A 38 -3.05 4.74 15.73
N ASP A 39 -3.46 4.25 14.57
CA ASP A 39 -3.77 2.82 14.35
C ASP A 39 -2.52 2.00 14.01
N LEU A 40 -1.47 2.65 13.50
CA LEU A 40 -0.24 1.94 13.12
C LEU A 40 0.39 1.13 14.25
N PRO A 41 0.53 1.64 15.49
CA PRO A 41 1.05 0.86 16.61
C PRO A 41 0.22 -0.39 16.90
N MET A 42 -1.10 -0.31 16.78
CA MET A 42 -2.00 -1.45 16.95
C MET A 42 -1.76 -2.50 15.85
N HIS A 43 -1.67 -2.09 14.59
CA HIS A 43 -1.37 -3.02 13.49
C HIS A 43 0.00 -3.68 13.66
N LEU A 44 1.01 -2.95 14.08
CA LEU A 44 2.33 -3.53 14.36
C LEU A 44 2.26 -4.55 15.51
N ALA A 45 1.54 -4.24 16.59
CA ALA A 45 1.38 -5.15 17.73
C ALA A 45 0.63 -6.45 17.33
N ILE A 46 -0.46 -6.32 16.56
CA ILE A 46 -1.22 -7.47 16.02
C ILE A 46 -0.32 -8.32 15.11
N GLY A 47 0.40 -7.68 14.20
CA GLY A 47 1.28 -8.36 13.27
C GLY A 47 2.44 -9.07 13.99
N ASP A 48 3.03 -8.45 14.98
CA ASP A 48 4.07 -9.05 15.84
C ASP A 48 3.54 -10.26 16.59
N TRP A 49 2.35 -10.15 17.18
CA TRP A 49 1.69 -11.25 17.85
C TRP A 49 1.47 -12.44 16.91
N ILE A 50 0.98 -12.19 15.66
CA ILE A 50 0.79 -13.23 14.64
C ILE A 50 2.12 -13.90 14.27
N ILE A 51 3.19 -13.12 14.09
CA ILE A 51 4.52 -13.64 13.77
C ILE A 51 5.04 -14.55 14.89
N GLU A 52 4.81 -14.18 16.15
CA GLU A 52 5.29 -14.93 17.32
C GLU A 52 4.51 -16.21 17.57
N HIS A 53 3.18 -16.18 17.35
CA HIS A 53 2.30 -17.32 17.68
C HIS A 53 1.96 -18.20 16.47
N GLY A 54 2.14 -17.71 15.24
CA GLY A 54 1.83 -18.45 14.02
C GLY A 54 0.32 -18.58 13.73
N GLU A 55 -0.51 -17.83 14.43
CA GLU A 55 -1.98 -17.85 14.27
C GLU A 55 -2.56 -16.45 14.40
N VAL A 56 -3.80 -16.26 13.92
CA VAL A 56 -4.52 -14.98 14.07
C VAL A 56 -5.25 -14.97 15.42
N PRO A 57 -5.13 -13.90 16.24
CA PRO A 57 -5.79 -13.86 17.54
C PRO A 57 -7.31 -13.89 17.40
N THR A 58 -7.96 -14.79 18.13
CA THR A 58 -9.42 -14.92 18.22
C THR A 58 -9.99 -14.34 19.52
N THR A 59 -9.10 -14.07 20.48
CA THR A 59 -9.40 -13.38 21.73
C THR A 59 -8.51 -12.14 21.83
N ASP A 60 -8.98 -11.10 22.54
CA ASP A 60 -8.24 -9.86 22.69
C ASP A 60 -7.00 -10.05 23.61
N PRO A 61 -5.77 -9.99 23.06
CA PRO A 61 -4.54 -10.15 23.83
C PRO A 61 -3.99 -8.81 24.36
N PHE A 62 -4.59 -7.66 23.98
CA PHE A 62 -4.01 -6.33 24.21
C PHE A 62 -4.74 -5.50 25.26
N SER A 63 -6.05 -5.72 25.47
CA SER A 63 -6.82 -4.92 26.41
C SER A 63 -6.63 -5.34 27.85
N ALA A 64 -6.24 -4.41 28.70
CA ALA A 64 -6.07 -4.63 30.14
C ALA A 64 -7.37 -5.10 30.84
N ASN A 65 -8.53 -4.71 30.32
CA ASN A 65 -9.85 -4.99 30.90
C ASN A 65 -10.69 -5.98 30.08
N GLY A 66 -10.20 -6.43 28.92
CA GLY A 66 -10.95 -7.25 27.96
C GLY A 66 -10.48 -8.69 27.86
N HIS A 67 -9.75 -9.22 28.84
CA HIS A 67 -9.21 -10.57 28.81
C HIS A 67 -10.29 -11.62 28.52
N GLY A 68 -10.20 -12.24 27.33
CA GLY A 68 -11.10 -13.32 26.91
C GLY A 68 -12.32 -12.87 26.09
N GLY A 69 -12.46 -11.59 25.78
CA GLY A 69 -13.47 -11.12 24.81
C GLY A 69 -13.17 -11.64 23.40
N THR A 70 -14.22 -11.97 22.64
CA THR A 70 -14.05 -12.37 21.23
C THR A 70 -13.40 -11.24 20.44
N TRP A 71 -12.28 -11.54 19.79
CA TRP A 71 -11.55 -10.61 18.93
C TRP A 71 -11.65 -11.06 17.47
N ILE A 72 -12.02 -10.15 16.58
CA ILE A 72 -12.02 -10.41 15.15
C ILE A 72 -11.01 -9.46 14.51
N ALA A 73 -9.84 -9.98 14.21
CA ALA A 73 -8.79 -9.21 13.54
C ALA A 73 -9.09 -9.09 12.05
N HIS A 74 -9.98 -8.18 11.64
CA HIS A 74 -10.37 -7.99 10.24
C HIS A 74 -9.19 -7.66 9.32
N GLU A 75 -8.20 -6.96 9.83
CA GLU A 75 -7.05 -6.45 9.08
C GLU A 75 -5.76 -7.24 9.36
N TRP A 76 -5.89 -8.50 9.79
CA TRP A 76 -4.76 -9.35 10.19
C TRP A 76 -3.67 -9.46 9.12
N LEU A 77 -4.06 -9.52 7.83
CA LEU A 77 -3.10 -9.64 6.73
C LEU A 77 -2.30 -8.35 6.54
N ALA A 78 -2.96 -7.18 6.64
CA ALA A 78 -2.29 -5.89 6.59
C ALA A 78 -1.37 -5.71 7.81
N ALA A 79 -1.83 -6.09 9.00
CA ALA A 79 -1.03 -6.06 10.22
C ALA A 79 0.23 -6.93 10.10
N LEU A 80 0.09 -8.15 9.59
CA LEU A 80 1.21 -9.06 9.35
C LEU A 80 2.21 -8.47 8.33
N LEU A 81 1.72 -7.89 7.24
CA LEU A 81 2.56 -7.24 6.23
C LEU A 81 3.33 -6.05 6.83
N PHE A 82 2.64 -5.17 7.57
CA PHE A 82 3.26 -3.99 8.19
C PHE A 82 4.32 -4.38 9.21
N ALA A 83 4.03 -5.32 10.10
CA ALA A 83 5.00 -5.82 11.08
C ALA A 83 6.20 -6.46 10.40
N SER A 84 5.99 -7.27 9.35
CA SER A 84 7.08 -7.90 8.60
C SER A 84 8.00 -6.87 7.94
N VAL A 85 7.42 -5.88 7.26
CA VAL A 85 8.19 -4.80 6.63
C VAL A 85 8.91 -3.95 7.68
N TYR A 86 8.24 -3.65 8.79
CA TYR A 86 8.83 -2.88 9.88
C TYR A 86 10.02 -3.59 10.53
N LYS A 87 9.94 -4.90 10.74
CA LYS A 87 11.05 -5.71 11.27
C LYS A 87 12.28 -5.70 10.36
N ILE A 88 12.07 -5.65 9.04
CA ILE A 88 13.17 -5.69 8.05
C ILE A 88 13.78 -4.30 7.84
N ALA A 89 12.95 -3.27 7.70
CA ALA A 89 13.38 -1.96 7.21
C ALA A 89 12.86 -0.76 8.05
N GLY A 90 12.24 -1.01 9.20
CA GLY A 90 11.74 0.02 10.09
C GLY A 90 10.68 0.92 9.47
N ALA A 91 10.56 2.15 9.97
CA ALA A 91 9.60 3.13 9.47
C ALA A 91 9.83 3.49 8.00
N SER A 92 11.08 3.53 7.54
CA SER A 92 11.42 3.79 6.13
C SER A 92 10.88 2.71 5.20
N GLY A 93 10.86 1.45 5.64
CA GLY A 93 10.25 0.34 4.91
C GLY A 93 8.74 0.53 4.72
N LEU A 94 8.03 0.98 5.76
CA LEU A 94 6.59 1.26 5.65
C LEU A 94 6.29 2.42 4.70
N VAL A 95 7.10 3.48 4.73
CA VAL A 95 6.98 4.59 3.76
C VAL A 95 7.21 4.09 2.35
N ALA A 96 8.26 3.29 2.12
CA ALA A 96 8.55 2.71 0.80
C ALA A 96 7.41 1.81 0.31
N LEU A 97 6.82 0.99 1.20
CA LEU A 97 5.64 0.17 0.88
C LEU A 97 4.45 1.04 0.48
N ALA A 98 4.15 2.10 1.24
CA ALA A 98 3.05 3.00 0.93
C ALA A 98 3.22 3.67 -0.44
N VAL A 99 4.43 4.16 -0.74
CA VAL A 99 4.77 4.76 -2.03
C VAL A 99 4.63 3.74 -3.17
N ALA A 100 5.11 2.51 -2.98
CA ALA A 100 5.01 1.45 -3.98
C ALA A 100 3.54 1.07 -4.27
N LEU A 101 2.71 0.94 -3.24
CA LEU A 101 1.28 0.66 -3.40
C LEU A 101 0.55 1.81 -4.10
N ALA A 102 0.85 3.05 -3.75
CA ALA A 102 0.27 4.23 -4.39
C ALA A 102 0.65 4.30 -5.88
N ALA A 103 1.91 4.04 -6.22
CA ALA A 103 2.38 3.99 -7.61
C ALA A 103 1.71 2.84 -8.39
N LEU A 104 1.56 1.67 -7.78
CA LEU A 104 0.86 0.53 -8.39
C LEU A 104 -0.61 0.87 -8.68
N LEU A 105 -1.30 1.48 -7.74
CA LEU A 105 -2.69 1.93 -7.92
C LEU A 105 -2.79 2.93 -9.07
N GLY A 106 -1.90 3.92 -9.14
CA GLY A 106 -1.85 4.88 -10.23
C GLY A 106 -1.63 4.22 -11.59
N ALA A 107 -0.72 3.25 -11.67
CA ALA A 107 -0.46 2.50 -12.91
C ALA A 107 -1.67 1.65 -13.34
N LEU A 108 -2.38 1.03 -12.38
CA LEU A 108 -3.59 0.27 -12.67
C LEU A 108 -4.73 1.17 -13.15
N GLN A 109 -4.90 2.34 -12.54
CA GLN A 109 -5.90 3.32 -12.98
C GLN A 109 -5.64 3.81 -14.41
N ASP A 110 -4.39 4.12 -14.75
CA ASP A 110 -4.01 4.51 -16.11
C ASP A 110 -4.31 3.40 -17.13
N LYS A 111 -4.01 2.14 -16.78
CA LYS A 111 -4.30 0.98 -17.63
C LYS A 111 -5.81 0.76 -17.86
N ILE A 112 -6.64 1.04 -16.85
CA ILE A 112 -8.11 0.87 -16.96
C ILE A 112 -8.73 2.03 -17.75
N ALA A 113 -8.15 3.23 -17.67
CA ALA A 113 -8.64 4.44 -18.35
C ALA A 113 -8.32 4.48 -19.86
N ARG A 114 -7.44 3.62 -20.35
CA ARG A 114 -7.07 3.45 -21.78
C ARG A 114 -7.90 2.37 -22.44
#